data_e13991eb7fa436570b1be978d45271ad
#
_entry.id   e13991eb7fa436570b1be978d45271ad
#
_cell.length_a   1.000
_cell.length_b   1.000
_cell.length_c   1.000
_cell.angle_alpha   90.00
_cell.angle_beta   90.00
_cell.angle_gamma   90.00
#
_symmetry.space_group_name_H-M   'P 1'
#
loop_
_entity.id
_entity.type
_entity.pdbx_description
1 polymer ?
#
loop_
_entity_poly.entity_id
_entity_poly.type
_entity_poly.pdbx_seq_one_letter_code
_entity_poly.pdbx_strand_id
1 'polypeptide(L)'
;MFEGLSEKLERSFKILKGQGYITEVNVADTMKEIRRALLDADVSYKIAKDVTNNIKEKALGQQILTSVKPGEMIVKIVHDELAELMGGEHVEINLKGQPTVILIAGLQGSGKTTFSAKLASYLKRKKGKTVTIYSKNPQQNQGFHETV
;
A
#
# COMPACT_ATOMS: atom_id res chain seq x y z
N MET A 1 6.50 10.41 -4.38
CA MET A 1 7.12 9.27 -3.65
C MET A 1 6.66 7.93 -4.21
N PHE A 2 5.35 7.68 -4.41
CA PHE A 2 4.85 6.39 -4.94
C PHE A 2 4.98 6.22 -6.46
N GLU A 3 5.06 7.29 -7.25
CA GLU A 3 5.24 7.21 -8.71
C GLU A 3 6.52 6.44 -9.08
N GLY A 4 7.64 6.75 -8.42
CA GLY A 4 8.90 6.05 -8.69
C GLY A 4 8.90 4.57 -8.31
N LEU A 5 8.13 4.15 -7.27
CA LEU A 5 7.96 2.76 -6.91
C LEU A 5 7.10 2.03 -7.96
N SER A 6 5.97 2.62 -8.35
CA SER A 6 5.09 2.04 -9.37
C SER A 6 5.80 1.83 -10.70
N GLU A 7 6.54 2.83 -11.19
CA GLU A 7 7.31 2.71 -12.44
C GLU A 7 8.37 1.60 -12.40
N LYS A 8 9.09 1.48 -11.27
CA LYS A 8 10.11 0.44 -11.09
C LYS A 8 9.49 -0.96 -11.05
N LEU A 9 8.37 -1.11 -10.34
CA LEU A 9 7.63 -2.38 -10.29
C LEU A 9 7.05 -2.74 -11.66
N GLU A 10 6.45 -1.79 -12.38
CA GLU A 10 5.92 -2.02 -13.73
C GLU A 10 7.02 -2.45 -14.71
N ARG A 11 8.21 -1.86 -14.64
CA ARG A 11 9.36 -2.27 -15.47
C ARG A 11 9.75 -3.71 -15.18
N SER A 12 9.90 -4.09 -13.92
CA SER A 12 10.23 -5.46 -13.51
C SER A 12 9.17 -6.46 -13.95
N PHE A 13 7.88 -6.08 -13.86
CA PHE A 13 6.75 -6.92 -14.31
C PHE A 13 6.71 -7.06 -15.83
N LYS A 14 7.05 -6.01 -16.58
CA LYS A 14 7.11 -6.07 -18.05
C LYS A 14 8.17 -7.07 -18.53
N ILE A 15 9.33 -7.11 -17.86
CA ILE A 15 10.40 -8.07 -18.15
C ILE A 15 9.89 -9.50 -17.88
N LEU A 16 9.25 -9.75 -16.75
CA LEU A 16 8.69 -11.07 -16.40
C LEU A 16 7.59 -11.53 -17.36
N LYS A 17 6.66 -10.64 -17.73
CA LYS A 17 5.56 -10.96 -18.65
C LYS A 17 6.06 -11.32 -20.06
N GLY A 18 7.20 -10.77 -20.47
CA GLY A 18 7.83 -11.05 -21.77
C GLY A 18 8.58 -12.37 -21.83
N GLN A 19 8.77 -13.06 -20.70
CA GLN A 19 9.50 -14.34 -20.64
C GLN A 19 8.53 -15.51 -20.77
N GLY A 20 8.74 -16.37 -21.79
CA GLY A 20 7.93 -17.56 -22.01
C GLY A 20 8.16 -18.67 -20.96
N TYR A 21 9.26 -18.59 -20.21
CA TYR A 21 9.61 -19.53 -19.15
C TYR A 21 10.10 -18.79 -17.91
N ILE A 22 9.65 -19.25 -16.75
CA ILE A 22 10.14 -18.77 -15.45
C ILE A 22 11.21 -19.74 -14.96
N THR A 23 12.38 -19.21 -14.74
CA THR A 23 13.52 -19.94 -14.15
C THR A 23 13.81 -19.36 -12.77
N GLU A 24 14.48 -20.15 -11.93
CA GLU A 24 14.90 -19.68 -10.60
C GLU A 24 15.79 -18.43 -10.68
N VAL A 25 16.62 -18.33 -11.74
CA VAL A 25 17.50 -17.16 -11.98
C VAL A 25 16.66 -15.92 -12.28
N ASN A 26 15.68 -16.02 -13.16
CA ASN A 26 14.81 -14.89 -13.54
C ASN A 26 14.02 -14.38 -12.35
N VAL A 27 13.49 -15.28 -11.52
CA VAL A 27 12.79 -14.93 -10.28
C VAL A 27 13.74 -14.24 -9.31
N ALA A 28 14.95 -14.78 -9.10
CA ALA A 28 15.91 -14.19 -8.19
C ALA A 28 16.33 -12.77 -8.59
N ASP A 29 16.54 -12.52 -9.87
CA ASP A 29 16.92 -11.20 -10.36
C ASP A 29 15.77 -10.21 -10.24
N THR A 30 14.54 -10.62 -10.57
CA THR A 30 13.35 -9.78 -10.34
C THR A 30 13.15 -9.45 -8.87
N MET A 31 13.36 -10.40 -7.97
CA MET A 31 13.26 -10.16 -6.53
C MET A 31 14.30 -9.16 -6.03
N LYS A 32 15.50 -9.13 -6.62
CA LYS A 32 16.51 -8.09 -6.31
C LYS A 32 16.03 -6.70 -6.73
N GLU A 33 15.43 -6.59 -7.92
CA GLU A 33 14.89 -5.31 -8.41
C GLU A 33 13.72 -4.82 -7.55
N ILE A 34 12.76 -5.71 -7.22
CA ILE A 34 11.64 -5.38 -6.34
C ILE A 34 12.15 -4.94 -4.96
N ARG A 35 13.11 -5.65 -4.38
CA ARG A 35 13.71 -5.29 -3.10
C ARG A 35 14.35 -3.90 -3.16
N ARG A 36 15.10 -3.60 -4.22
CA ARG A 36 15.70 -2.28 -4.41
C ARG A 36 14.62 -1.20 -4.52
N ALA A 37 13.55 -1.43 -5.27
CA ALA A 37 12.45 -0.50 -5.40
C ALA A 37 11.76 -0.21 -4.06
N LEU A 38 11.57 -1.24 -3.22
CA LEU A 38 11.02 -1.08 -1.86
C LEU A 38 11.95 -0.28 -0.95
N LEU A 39 13.26 -0.52 -0.99
CA LEU A 39 14.25 0.24 -0.23
C LEU A 39 14.31 1.71 -0.66
N ASP A 40 14.26 1.97 -1.96
CA ASP A 40 14.21 3.33 -2.52
C ASP A 40 12.91 4.07 -2.15
N ALA A 41 11.87 3.34 -1.74
CA ALA A 41 10.61 3.87 -1.21
C ALA A 41 10.59 3.93 0.34
N ASP A 42 11.76 3.91 0.99
CA ASP A 42 11.92 3.98 2.45
C ASP A 42 11.33 2.81 3.23
N VAL A 43 11.08 1.67 2.59
CA VAL A 43 10.69 0.43 3.30
C VAL A 43 11.91 -0.14 4.02
N SER A 44 11.77 -0.54 5.28
CA SER A 44 12.88 -1.09 6.05
C SER A 44 13.45 -2.35 5.38
N TYR A 45 14.78 -2.52 5.47
CA TYR A 45 15.48 -3.67 4.84
C TYR A 45 14.91 -5.03 5.28
N LYS A 46 14.56 -5.16 6.57
CA LYS A 46 13.99 -6.39 7.11
C LYS A 46 12.68 -6.74 6.38
N ILE A 47 11.76 -5.79 6.32
CA ILE A 47 10.45 -5.97 5.66
C ILE A 47 10.63 -6.26 4.16
N ALA A 48 11.45 -5.47 3.48
CA ALA A 48 11.71 -5.66 2.05
C ALA A 48 12.32 -7.04 1.75
N LYS A 49 13.19 -7.55 2.63
CA LYS A 49 13.78 -8.88 2.54
C LYS A 49 12.73 -9.97 2.76
N ASP A 50 11.93 -9.87 3.81
CA ASP A 50 10.94 -10.87 4.18
C ASP A 50 9.88 -11.01 3.07
N VAL A 51 9.32 -9.90 2.60
CA VAL A 51 8.35 -9.88 1.49
C VAL A 51 8.93 -10.50 0.22
N THR A 52 10.14 -10.09 -0.19
CA THR A 52 10.73 -10.66 -1.42
C THR A 52 11.10 -12.12 -1.30
N ASN A 53 11.40 -12.62 -0.11
CA ASN A 53 11.63 -14.05 0.12
C ASN A 53 10.31 -14.84 0.01
N ASN A 54 9.23 -14.35 0.63
CA ASN A 54 7.91 -14.97 0.53
C ASN A 54 7.44 -15.05 -0.93
N ILE A 55 7.60 -13.94 -1.68
CA ILE A 55 7.27 -13.93 -3.10
C ILE A 55 8.10 -14.96 -3.86
N LYS A 56 9.42 -15.05 -3.59
CA LYS A 56 10.30 -16.02 -4.24
C LYS A 56 9.84 -17.45 -3.97
N GLU A 57 9.54 -17.81 -2.73
CA GLU A 57 9.07 -19.14 -2.36
C GLU A 57 7.77 -19.51 -3.07
N LYS A 58 6.79 -18.59 -3.07
CA LYS A 58 5.51 -18.79 -3.78
C LYS A 58 5.70 -18.87 -5.30
N ALA A 59 6.62 -18.08 -5.88
CA ALA A 59 6.89 -18.04 -7.32
C ALA A 59 7.64 -19.29 -7.81
N LEU A 60 8.37 -19.97 -6.96
CA LEU A 60 9.06 -21.24 -7.30
C LEU A 60 8.18 -22.47 -7.06
N GLY A 61 6.94 -22.29 -6.62
CA GLY A 61 5.98 -23.39 -6.46
C GLY A 61 5.66 -24.08 -7.80
N GLN A 62 5.42 -25.40 -7.78
CA GLN A 62 5.18 -26.20 -8.99
C GLN A 62 4.06 -25.67 -9.89
N GLN A 63 3.00 -25.10 -9.32
CA GLN A 63 1.88 -24.56 -10.09
C GLN A 63 2.26 -23.39 -11.01
N ILE A 64 3.27 -22.60 -10.64
CA ILE A 64 3.72 -21.47 -11.43
C ILE A 64 4.66 -21.90 -12.53
N LEU A 65 5.57 -22.83 -12.23
CA LEU A 65 6.53 -23.37 -13.21
C LEU A 65 5.83 -24.11 -14.37
N THR A 66 4.65 -24.66 -14.13
CA THR A 66 3.83 -25.37 -15.13
C THR A 66 2.72 -24.52 -15.76
N SER A 67 2.57 -23.25 -15.36
CA SER A 67 1.52 -22.38 -15.85
C SER A 67 1.77 -21.92 -17.28
N VAL A 68 0.68 -21.74 -18.05
CA VAL A 68 0.72 -21.15 -19.40
C VAL A 68 1.11 -19.67 -19.37
N LYS A 69 0.89 -18.98 -18.23
CA LYS A 69 1.17 -17.54 -18.03
C LYS A 69 1.90 -17.29 -16.71
N PRO A 70 3.11 -17.81 -16.55
CA PRO A 70 3.82 -17.73 -15.28
C PRO A 70 4.14 -16.30 -14.85
N GLY A 71 4.43 -15.40 -15.78
CA GLY A 71 4.71 -13.99 -15.47
C GLY A 71 3.49 -13.26 -14.88
N GLU A 72 2.28 -13.53 -15.36
CA GLU A 72 1.04 -12.94 -14.80
C GLU A 72 0.78 -13.45 -13.38
N MET A 73 1.07 -14.74 -13.13
CA MET A 73 0.92 -15.33 -11.80
C MET A 73 1.90 -14.72 -10.79
N ILE A 74 3.14 -14.45 -11.17
CA ILE A 74 4.10 -13.80 -10.28
C ILE A 74 3.65 -12.38 -9.95
N VAL A 75 3.16 -11.62 -10.93
CA VAL A 75 2.61 -10.26 -10.67
C VAL A 75 1.46 -10.32 -9.66
N LYS A 76 0.58 -11.32 -9.77
CA LYS A 76 -0.49 -11.53 -8.79
C LYS A 76 0.08 -11.85 -7.40
N ILE A 77 1.07 -12.72 -7.28
CA ILE A 77 1.71 -13.03 -5.99
C ILE A 77 2.31 -11.79 -5.36
N VAL A 78 3.02 -10.96 -6.14
CA VAL A 78 3.60 -9.71 -5.64
C VAL A 78 2.50 -8.78 -5.13
N HIS A 79 1.41 -8.63 -5.89
CA HIS A 79 0.26 -7.82 -5.48
C HIS A 79 -0.33 -8.32 -4.16
N ASP A 80 -0.58 -9.62 -4.05
CA ASP A 80 -1.20 -10.22 -2.88
C ASP A 80 -0.31 -10.09 -1.64
N GLU A 81 1.02 -10.31 -1.77
CA GLU A 81 1.99 -10.11 -0.68
C GLU A 81 2.07 -8.65 -0.22
N LEU A 82 2.05 -7.69 -1.16
CA LEU A 82 2.04 -6.27 -0.80
C LEU A 82 0.73 -5.87 -0.14
N ALA A 83 -0.40 -6.41 -0.58
CA ALA A 83 -1.70 -6.17 0.05
C ALA A 83 -1.74 -6.74 1.49
N GLU A 84 -1.20 -7.95 1.69
CA GLU A 84 -1.09 -8.57 3.00
C GLU A 84 -0.18 -7.75 3.94
N LEU A 85 0.96 -7.27 3.43
CA LEU A 85 1.87 -6.37 4.16
C LEU A 85 1.18 -5.09 4.63
N MET A 86 0.25 -4.55 3.84
CA MET A 86 -0.53 -3.35 4.16
C MET A 86 -1.71 -3.62 5.10
N GLY A 87 -1.88 -4.85 5.58
CA GLY A 87 -2.89 -5.22 6.57
C GLY A 87 -3.94 -6.22 6.06
N GLY A 88 -4.00 -6.51 4.74
CA GLY A 88 -4.85 -7.53 4.13
C GLY A 88 -6.34 -7.35 4.32
N GLU A 89 -6.81 -7.36 5.54
CA GLU A 89 -8.23 -7.30 5.89
C GLU A 89 -8.70 -5.88 6.24
N HIS A 90 -9.96 -5.60 5.93
CA HIS A 90 -10.61 -4.35 6.32
C HIS A 90 -10.89 -4.35 7.83
N VAL A 91 -10.29 -3.38 8.53
CA VAL A 91 -10.56 -3.15 9.96
C VAL A 91 -11.50 -1.96 10.13
N GLU A 92 -12.58 -2.15 10.87
CA GLU A 92 -13.51 -1.07 11.18
C GLU A 92 -12.91 -0.07 12.17
N ILE A 93 -13.25 1.22 11.95
CA ILE A 93 -12.82 2.29 12.86
C ILE A 93 -13.53 2.12 14.20
N ASN A 94 -12.76 2.12 15.30
CA ASN A 94 -13.30 2.07 16.64
C ASN A 94 -13.94 3.43 17.02
N LEU A 95 -15.26 3.45 17.10
CA LEU A 95 -16.08 4.64 17.40
C LEU A 95 -16.69 4.61 18.82
N LYS A 96 -16.08 3.91 19.77
CA LYS A 96 -16.64 3.73 21.13
C LYS A 96 -16.47 4.92 22.07
N GLY A 97 -15.67 5.91 21.72
CA GLY A 97 -15.47 7.11 22.55
C GLY A 97 -16.66 8.08 22.57
N GLN A 98 -16.81 8.87 23.61
CA GLN A 98 -17.82 9.97 23.73
C GLN A 98 -17.14 11.25 24.30
N PRO A 99 -16.63 12.13 23.43
CA PRO A 99 -16.55 12.03 21.97
C PRO A 99 -15.48 11.04 21.51
N THR A 100 -15.67 10.44 20.33
CA THR A 100 -14.58 9.74 19.64
C THR A 100 -13.66 10.77 18.99
N VAL A 101 -12.38 10.73 19.31
CA VAL A 101 -11.38 11.63 18.74
C VAL A 101 -10.49 10.87 17.77
N ILE A 102 -10.40 11.34 16.52
CA ILE A 102 -9.54 10.77 15.47
C ILE A 102 -8.50 11.82 15.09
N LEU A 103 -7.22 11.52 15.32
CA LEU A 103 -6.11 12.38 14.94
C LEU A 103 -5.58 11.99 13.57
N ILE A 104 -5.59 12.93 12.61
CA ILE A 104 -5.00 12.78 11.28
C ILE A 104 -3.68 13.55 11.26
N ALA A 105 -2.57 12.84 11.21
CA ALA A 105 -1.22 13.42 11.18
C ALA A 105 -0.50 13.09 9.87
N GLY A 106 0.42 13.96 9.44
CA GLY A 106 1.21 13.77 8.23
C GLY A 106 1.88 15.07 7.76
N LEU A 107 2.74 14.96 6.75
CA LEU A 107 3.46 16.09 6.16
C LEU A 107 2.52 17.03 5.39
N GLN A 108 2.98 18.26 5.13
CA GLN A 108 2.26 19.21 4.28
C GLN A 108 2.05 18.60 2.88
N GLY A 109 0.87 18.80 2.30
CA GLY A 109 0.54 18.24 0.98
C GLY A 109 0.17 16.75 0.97
N SER A 110 0.23 16.02 2.09
CA SER A 110 -0.10 14.60 2.18
C SER A 110 -1.60 14.25 2.09
N GLY A 111 -2.46 15.23 1.83
CA GLY A 111 -3.90 15.01 1.64
C GLY A 111 -4.72 14.91 2.92
N LYS A 112 -4.18 15.28 4.10
CA LYS A 112 -4.90 15.21 5.38
C LYS A 112 -6.29 15.84 5.36
N THR A 113 -6.40 17.05 4.85
CA THR A 113 -7.68 17.81 4.79
C THR A 113 -8.69 17.08 3.90
N THR A 114 -8.26 16.63 2.71
CA THR A 114 -9.10 15.87 1.79
C THR A 114 -9.56 14.55 2.40
N PHE A 115 -8.64 13.84 3.08
CA PHE A 115 -8.96 12.60 3.77
C PHE A 115 -9.96 12.84 4.92
N SER A 116 -9.74 13.88 5.75
CA SER A 116 -10.63 14.23 6.86
C SER A 116 -12.05 14.51 6.37
N ALA A 117 -12.22 15.29 5.29
CA ALA A 117 -13.53 15.57 4.71
C ALA A 117 -14.22 14.30 4.18
N LYS A 118 -13.48 13.42 3.48
CA LYS A 118 -14.00 12.13 3.00
C LYS A 118 -14.40 11.21 4.14
N LEU A 119 -13.58 11.14 5.20
CA LEU A 119 -13.87 10.35 6.38
C LEU A 119 -15.11 10.87 7.12
N ALA A 120 -15.24 12.19 7.32
CA ALA A 120 -16.42 12.79 7.92
C ALA A 120 -17.71 12.47 7.14
N SER A 121 -17.65 12.61 5.81
CA SER A 121 -18.76 12.24 4.92
C SER A 121 -19.12 10.75 5.02
N TYR A 122 -18.12 9.86 5.11
CA TYR A 122 -18.35 8.43 5.31
C TYR A 122 -19.02 8.16 6.66
N LEU A 123 -18.49 8.71 7.76
CA LEU A 123 -19.02 8.53 9.11
C LEU A 123 -20.46 9.03 9.24
N LYS A 124 -20.75 10.19 8.64
CA LYS A 124 -22.12 10.73 8.59
C LYS A 124 -23.08 9.82 7.82
N ARG A 125 -22.72 9.44 6.58
CA ARG A 125 -23.63 8.69 5.69
C ARG A 125 -23.76 7.21 6.04
N LYS A 126 -22.67 6.57 6.46
CA LYS A 126 -22.64 5.12 6.68
C LYS A 126 -22.77 4.71 8.13
N LYS A 127 -22.37 5.57 9.07
CA LYS A 127 -22.39 5.26 10.51
C LYS A 127 -23.35 6.17 11.29
N GLY A 128 -24.05 7.12 10.64
CA GLY A 128 -25.01 8.03 11.29
C GLY A 128 -24.40 8.92 12.38
N LYS A 129 -23.10 9.26 12.27
CA LYS A 129 -22.38 10.06 13.26
C LYS A 129 -22.37 11.54 12.87
N THR A 130 -22.55 12.43 13.84
CA THR A 130 -22.23 13.85 13.68
C THR A 130 -20.72 14.01 13.83
N VAL A 131 -20.06 14.68 12.88
CA VAL A 131 -18.61 14.81 12.84
C VAL A 131 -18.25 16.28 12.84
N THR A 132 -17.33 16.66 13.73
CA THR A 132 -16.72 17.99 13.74
C THR A 132 -15.27 17.86 13.33
N ILE A 133 -14.85 18.64 12.34
CA ILE A 133 -13.47 18.69 11.89
C ILE A 133 -12.81 19.92 12.54
N TYR A 134 -11.69 19.69 13.22
CA TYR A 134 -10.83 20.75 13.75
C TYR A 134 -9.49 20.70 13.03
N SER A 135 -9.10 21.78 12.37
CA SER A 135 -7.80 21.91 11.71
C SER A 135 -7.07 23.13 12.27
N LYS A 136 -5.84 22.93 12.73
CA LYS A 136 -4.95 24.03 13.10
C LYS A 136 -3.95 24.25 11.98
N ASN A 137 -4.03 25.38 11.29
CA ASN A 137 -3.01 25.79 10.34
C ASN A 137 -1.87 26.50 11.08
N PRO A 138 -0.64 25.95 11.12
CA PRO A 138 0.48 26.58 11.83
C PRO A 138 0.85 27.95 11.28
N GLN A 139 0.58 28.21 10.00
CA GLN A 139 0.92 29.48 9.34
C GLN A 139 -0.06 30.61 9.63
N GLN A 140 -1.30 30.30 9.99
CA GLN A 140 -2.36 31.30 10.21
C GLN A 140 -2.75 31.46 11.69
N ASN A 141 -2.21 30.67 12.59
CA ASN A 141 -2.53 30.62 14.03
C ASN A 141 -4.06 30.55 14.34
N GLN A 142 -4.87 30.28 13.32
CA GLN A 142 -6.33 30.19 13.41
C GLN A 142 -6.75 28.74 13.20
N GLY A 143 -7.52 28.21 14.13
CA GLY A 143 -8.20 26.93 13.98
C GLY A 143 -9.40 27.07 13.07
N PHE A 144 -9.56 26.16 12.12
CA PHE A 144 -10.78 26.03 11.33
C PHE A 144 -11.68 24.98 11.98
N HIS A 145 -12.93 25.34 12.21
CA HIS A 145 -13.91 24.45 12.82
C HIS A 145 -15.12 24.33 11.89
N GLU A 146 -15.39 23.12 11.42
CA GLU A 146 -16.55 22.82 10.59
C GLU A 146 -17.28 21.59 11.12
N THR A 147 -18.59 21.70 11.32
CA THR A 147 -19.46 20.59 11.67
C THR A 147 -20.16 20.10 10.40
N VAL A 148 -20.01 18.83 10.07
CA VAL A 148 -20.56 18.19 8.87
C VAL A 148 -21.65 17.18 9.25
#